data_87884bf12ac5faa66f65f4242089f73d
#
_entry.id   87884bf12ac5faa66f65f4242089f73d
#
_cell.length_a   1.000
_cell.length_b   1.000
_cell.length_c   1.000
_cell.angle_alpha   90.00
_cell.angle_beta   90.00
_cell.angle_gamma   90.00
#
_symmetry.space_group_name_H-M   'P 1'
#
loop_
_entity.id
_entity.type
_entity.pdbx_description
1 polymer ?
#
loop_
_entity_poly.entity_id
_entity_poly.type
_entity_poly.pdbx_seq_one_letter_code
_entity_poly.pdbx_strand_id
1 'polypeptide(L)'
;MRTPVILYVLALLVRAALVAAYPDPGYTDAYYYVDAARSLAQGNGLTVDVLWIFPEVGGAIPADPTLPIPAFGHWMPLAALVQVPFLAVFGMQAWASAAPFVLIGATAAPLTWALAREAGATPFVATAAGVLSAVPALAVAFMVQPDNFALFQPLVVAALWMTARGRKGDRRAFVLAGLLAGLATLSRTDGILVVGVVLLAFIWDRTRGRHVLSWTSLAGTVGVFLLVMAPWWIRQLAVFGTLSPSMASGKVLFIRSIGEWDSIATPASLEHLLGMGALPLVASRIGGLIAALFIYIVLIAGVVLAPFVVVGAWVRRRSVDFGPFFTYAALLFGFSALLSAVHVPGGTFIHSAVALAPHSYVLAVEGVAVTIAWFGRRRHGWDPQPAARLATVGLVGVVMLGAFTSVGVVHAGWAAGRDQLVAVRDALDEAGAPETARVMSIDAAATRYWTGRPGVVLVNDPLDTIAEVASVYDVDWLVLDRGAVDTTTPVLDGDRPEWVGDPILEEGDPVEIAVYPITRELAE
;
A
#
# COMPACT_ATOMS: atom_id res chain seq x y z
N MET A 1 8.04 -19.18 -25.62
CA MET A 1 6.90 -19.42 -24.71
C MET A 1 7.31 -20.00 -23.34
N ARG A 2 8.44 -20.72 -23.19
CA ARG A 2 8.80 -21.36 -21.90
C ARG A 2 9.20 -20.37 -20.78
N THR A 3 10.01 -19.34 -21.08
CA THR A 3 10.55 -18.44 -20.06
C THR A 3 9.49 -17.67 -19.24
N PRO A 4 8.47 -17.01 -19.84
CA PRO A 4 7.43 -16.34 -19.04
C PRO A 4 6.66 -17.29 -18.11
N VAL A 5 6.38 -18.53 -18.58
CA VAL A 5 5.70 -19.54 -17.75
C VAL A 5 6.59 -19.95 -16.57
N ILE A 6 7.89 -20.17 -16.80
CA ILE A 6 8.84 -20.51 -15.73
C ILE A 6 8.92 -19.37 -14.71
N LEU A 7 8.96 -18.11 -15.17
CA LEU A 7 8.98 -16.94 -14.28
C LEU A 7 7.69 -16.79 -13.46
N TYR A 8 6.54 -17.07 -14.08
CA TYR A 8 5.26 -17.09 -13.35
C TYR A 8 5.25 -18.19 -12.28
N VAL A 9 5.63 -19.42 -12.64
CA VAL A 9 5.68 -20.53 -11.68
C VAL A 9 6.68 -20.25 -10.55
N LEU A 10 7.86 -19.70 -10.85
CA LEU A 10 8.82 -19.29 -9.82
C LEU A 10 8.20 -18.26 -8.86
N ALA A 11 7.59 -17.21 -9.42
CA ALA A 11 6.95 -16.16 -8.63
C ALA A 11 5.78 -16.70 -7.79
N LEU A 12 5.01 -17.64 -8.34
CA LEU A 12 3.92 -18.33 -7.66
C LEU A 12 4.43 -19.16 -6.47
N LEU A 13 5.47 -19.98 -6.69
CA LEU A 13 6.06 -20.82 -5.65
C LEU A 13 6.65 -19.99 -4.51
N VAL A 14 7.37 -18.91 -4.82
CA VAL A 14 7.91 -18.00 -3.80
C VAL A 14 6.79 -17.41 -2.96
N ARG A 15 5.75 -16.89 -3.59
CA ARG A 15 4.60 -16.29 -2.89
C ARG A 15 3.80 -17.31 -2.08
N ALA A 16 3.57 -18.48 -2.62
CA ALA A 16 2.90 -19.56 -1.90
C ALA A 16 3.71 -20.00 -0.66
N ALA A 17 5.04 -20.07 -0.76
CA ALA A 17 5.91 -20.37 0.38
C ALA A 17 5.84 -19.28 1.47
N LEU A 18 5.75 -18.00 1.09
CA LEU A 18 5.60 -16.90 2.04
C LEU A 18 4.27 -16.97 2.79
N VAL A 19 3.16 -17.22 2.08
CA VAL A 19 1.84 -17.41 2.71
C VAL A 19 1.83 -18.66 3.60
N ALA A 20 2.49 -19.74 3.19
CA ALA A 20 2.59 -20.94 4.04
C ALA A 20 3.40 -20.69 5.32
N ALA A 21 4.40 -19.79 5.27
CA ALA A 21 5.19 -19.40 6.43
C ALA A 21 4.45 -18.45 7.38
N TYR A 22 3.63 -17.55 6.84
CA TYR A 22 2.79 -16.62 7.61
C TYR A 22 1.47 -16.37 6.85
N PRO A 23 0.40 -17.11 7.17
CA PRO A 23 -0.86 -17.05 6.41
C PRO A 23 -1.77 -15.88 6.80
N ASP A 24 -1.58 -15.32 7.99
CA ASP A 24 -2.45 -14.25 8.52
C ASP A 24 -2.08 -12.87 7.96
N PRO A 25 -3.00 -11.90 8.00
CA PRO A 25 -2.66 -10.49 7.79
C PRO A 25 -1.60 -10.04 8.79
N GLY A 26 -0.72 -9.12 8.38
CA GLY A 26 0.41 -8.68 9.21
C GLY A 26 0.38 -7.22 9.64
N TYR A 27 -0.59 -6.41 9.15
CA TYR A 27 -0.68 -4.97 9.45
C TYR A 27 -2.08 -4.43 9.14
N THR A 28 -2.37 -3.25 9.65
CA THR A 28 -3.70 -2.60 9.70
C THR A 28 -4.50 -2.68 8.41
N ASP A 29 -3.92 -2.25 7.26
CA ASP A 29 -4.63 -2.26 5.98
C ASP A 29 -5.07 -3.68 5.58
N ALA A 30 -4.19 -4.67 5.78
CA ALA A 30 -4.48 -6.06 5.44
C ALA A 30 -5.62 -6.62 6.31
N TYR A 31 -5.65 -6.32 7.60
CA TYR A 31 -6.74 -6.70 8.49
C TYR A 31 -8.06 -6.06 8.06
N TYR A 32 -8.06 -4.76 7.74
CA TYR A 32 -9.25 -4.05 7.28
C TYR A 32 -9.82 -4.65 5.99
N TYR A 33 -8.98 -4.92 4.99
CA TYR A 33 -9.42 -5.54 3.74
C TYR A 33 -9.98 -6.95 3.94
N VAL A 34 -9.45 -7.71 4.87
CA VAL A 34 -9.97 -9.04 5.21
C VAL A 34 -11.33 -8.95 5.90
N ASP A 35 -11.51 -8.01 6.85
CA ASP A 35 -12.79 -7.81 7.54
C ASP A 35 -13.88 -7.42 6.53
N ALA A 36 -13.64 -6.43 5.68
CA ALA A 36 -14.57 -6.02 4.61
C ALA A 36 -14.88 -7.16 3.61
N ALA A 37 -13.88 -7.97 3.26
CA ALA A 37 -14.08 -9.09 2.34
C ALA A 37 -14.89 -10.22 2.98
N ARG A 38 -14.65 -10.53 4.26
CA ARG A 38 -15.42 -11.52 5.03
C ARG A 38 -16.89 -11.08 5.18
N SER A 39 -17.11 -9.81 5.56
CA SER A 39 -18.45 -9.23 5.65
C SER A 39 -19.24 -9.39 4.35
N LEU A 40 -18.61 -9.03 3.21
CA LEU A 40 -19.25 -9.18 1.91
C LEU A 40 -19.49 -10.65 1.52
N ALA A 41 -18.53 -11.54 1.78
CA ALA A 41 -18.66 -12.96 1.47
C ALA A 41 -19.73 -13.66 2.30
N GLN A 42 -20.01 -13.18 3.51
CA GLN A 42 -21.07 -13.65 4.40
C GLN A 42 -22.46 -13.06 4.06
N GLY A 43 -22.53 -12.12 3.10
CA GLY A 43 -23.79 -11.50 2.69
C GLY A 43 -24.19 -10.25 3.50
N ASN A 44 -23.32 -9.76 4.38
CA ASN A 44 -23.57 -8.56 5.20
C ASN A 44 -23.32 -7.24 4.43
N GLY A 45 -22.94 -7.34 3.14
CA GLY A 45 -22.62 -6.19 2.31
C GLY A 45 -21.18 -5.69 2.50
N LEU A 46 -20.90 -4.53 1.91
CA LEU A 46 -19.60 -3.86 2.08
C LEU A 46 -19.61 -3.04 3.37
N THR A 47 -19.45 -3.73 4.50
CA THR A 47 -19.42 -3.15 5.85
C THR A 47 -18.19 -3.65 6.60
N VAL A 48 -17.79 -2.94 7.64
CA VAL A 48 -16.72 -3.31 8.58
C VAL A 48 -17.15 -3.04 10.02
N ASP A 49 -16.68 -3.87 10.94
CA ASP A 49 -16.86 -3.71 12.38
C ASP A 49 -15.71 -2.91 13.03
N VAL A 50 -15.09 -2.06 12.25
CA VAL A 50 -13.96 -1.21 12.69
C VAL A 50 -14.26 0.21 12.28
N LEU A 51 -14.09 1.14 13.21
CA LEU A 51 -14.24 2.56 12.94
C LEU A 51 -12.93 3.30 13.16
N TRP A 52 -12.45 3.94 12.11
CA TRP A 52 -11.37 4.92 12.18
C TRP A 52 -11.94 6.32 11.98
N ILE A 53 -12.16 7.03 13.07
CA ILE A 53 -12.99 8.24 13.09
C ILE A 53 -12.49 9.30 12.11
N PHE A 54 -11.19 9.59 12.10
CA PHE A 54 -10.68 10.66 11.25
C PHE A 54 -10.77 10.33 9.74
N PRO A 55 -10.19 9.22 9.22
CA PRO A 55 -10.18 8.97 7.78
C PRO A 55 -11.53 8.50 7.23
N GLU A 56 -12.41 7.87 8.03
CA GLU A 56 -13.66 7.31 7.53
C GLU A 56 -14.85 8.25 7.67
N VAL A 57 -14.98 8.97 8.79
CA VAL A 57 -16.13 9.86 9.05
C VAL A 57 -15.77 11.35 9.06
N GLY A 58 -14.55 11.70 8.69
CA GLY A 58 -14.17 13.10 8.44
C GLY A 58 -13.66 13.86 9.65
N GLY A 59 -13.25 13.17 10.70
CA GLY A 59 -12.67 13.78 11.89
C GLY A 59 -13.71 14.46 12.78
N ALA A 60 -14.94 13.94 12.80
CA ALA A 60 -16.00 14.35 13.69
C ALA A 60 -16.80 13.12 14.12
N ILE A 61 -17.30 13.14 15.35
CA ILE A 61 -18.17 12.08 15.85
C ILE A 61 -19.51 12.17 15.09
N PRO A 62 -19.98 11.10 14.40
CA PRO A 62 -21.23 11.13 13.66
C PRO A 62 -22.44 11.20 14.59
N ALA A 63 -23.58 11.68 14.06
CA ALA A 63 -24.84 11.74 14.81
C ALA A 63 -25.43 10.35 15.12
N ASP A 64 -25.11 9.33 14.32
CA ASP A 64 -25.51 7.94 14.50
C ASP A 64 -24.27 7.04 14.52
N PRO A 65 -23.64 6.85 15.70
CA PRO A 65 -22.38 6.12 15.86
C PRO A 65 -22.62 4.61 15.95
N THR A 66 -23.22 4.01 14.93
CA THR A 66 -23.47 2.55 14.91
C THR A 66 -22.32 1.78 14.24
N LEU A 67 -22.07 0.55 14.72
CA LEU A 67 -21.26 -0.47 14.07
C LEU A 67 -22.15 -1.66 13.69
N PRO A 68 -21.94 -2.32 12.53
CA PRO A 68 -20.91 -2.05 11.51
C PRO A 68 -21.20 -0.79 10.70
N ILE A 69 -20.12 -0.17 10.19
CA ILE A 69 -20.20 0.98 9.28
C ILE A 69 -20.06 0.54 7.81
N PRO A 70 -20.54 1.36 6.84
CA PRO A 70 -20.21 1.15 5.43
C PRO A 70 -18.71 1.20 5.21
N ALA A 71 -18.13 0.11 4.69
CA ALA A 71 -16.69 0.04 4.40
C ALA A 71 -16.29 0.99 3.27
N PHE A 72 -14.98 1.32 3.22
CA PHE A 72 -14.35 2.10 2.16
C PHE A 72 -14.78 3.57 2.12
N GLY A 73 -14.96 4.17 3.29
CA GLY A 73 -14.97 5.61 3.43
C GLY A 73 -13.63 6.23 3.04
N HIS A 74 -12.52 5.54 3.27
CA HIS A 74 -11.15 6.00 2.97
C HIS A 74 -10.45 5.16 1.91
N TRP A 75 -10.38 3.83 2.07
CA TRP A 75 -9.67 2.94 1.15
C TRP A 75 -10.48 2.60 -0.10
N MET A 76 -9.78 2.03 -1.11
CA MET A 76 -10.38 1.59 -2.36
C MET A 76 -10.71 0.09 -2.33
N PRO A 77 -11.78 -0.37 -3.02
CA PRO A 77 -12.40 -1.66 -2.73
C PRO A 77 -11.73 -2.88 -3.36
N LEU A 78 -10.84 -2.72 -4.36
CA LEU A 78 -10.43 -3.86 -5.20
C LEU A 78 -9.76 -4.96 -4.39
N ALA A 79 -8.97 -4.60 -3.36
CA ALA A 79 -8.28 -5.59 -2.55
C ALA A 79 -9.25 -6.47 -1.74
N ALA A 80 -10.38 -5.94 -1.25
CA ALA A 80 -11.41 -6.77 -0.63
C ALA A 80 -12.21 -7.57 -1.69
N LEU A 81 -12.60 -6.93 -2.80
CA LEU A 81 -13.43 -7.57 -3.82
C LEU A 81 -12.80 -8.83 -4.44
N VAL A 82 -11.48 -8.83 -4.65
CA VAL A 82 -10.79 -10.00 -5.22
C VAL A 82 -10.72 -11.18 -4.26
N GLN A 83 -10.87 -10.98 -2.95
CA GLN A 83 -10.88 -12.03 -1.94
C GLN A 83 -12.21 -12.79 -1.91
N VAL A 84 -13.32 -12.09 -2.18
CA VAL A 84 -14.69 -12.64 -2.01
C VAL A 84 -14.92 -13.98 -2.70
N PRO A 85 -14.55 -14.18 -3.99
CA PRO A 85 -14.72 -15.47 -4.64
C PRO A 85 -13.95 -16.62 -3.95
N PHE A 86 -12.76 -16.32 -3.42
CA PHE A 86 -11.93 -17.32 -2.73
C PHE A 86 -12.51 -17.65 -1.36
N LEU A 87 -12.96 -16.64 -0.61
CA LEU A 87 -13.63 -16.84 0.68
C LEU A 87 -14.94 -17.61 0.52
N ALA A 88 -15.71 -17.33 -0.52
CA ALA A 88 -16.96 -18.03 -0.80
C ALA A 88 -16.75 -19.52 -1.14
N VAL A 89 -15.65 -19.87 -1.80
CA VAL A 89 -15.34 -21.25 -2.23
C VAL A 89 -14.59 -22.02 -1.15
N PHE A 90 -13.61 -21.40 -0.48
CA PHE A 90 -12.68 -22.09 0.42
C PHE A 90 -12.95 -21.80 1.92
N GLY A 91 -13.97 -20.98 2.23
CA GLY A 91 -14.27 -20.56 3.60
C GLY A 91 -13.40 -19.39 4.08
N MET A 92 -13.63 -18.94 5.33
CA MET A 92 -13.03 -17.72 5.90
C MET A 92 -11.58 -17.94 6.40
N GLN A 93 -10.83 -18.81 5.73
CA GLN A 93 -9.44 -19.12 6.07
C GLN A 93 -8.49 -17.98 5.65
N ALA A 94 -7.46 -17.70 6.45
CA ALA A 94 -6.48 -16.66 6.17
C ALA A 94 -5.79 -16.85 4.81
N TRP A 95 -5.36 -18.10 4.48
CA TRP A 95 -4.76 -18.41 3.19
C TRP A 95 -5.71 -18.16 2.00
N ALA A 96 -7.03 -18.32 2.19
CA ALA A 96 -8.01 -18.06 1.12
C ALA A 96 -8.09 -16.56 0.82
N SER A 97 -7.97 -15.69 1.83
CA SER A 97 -7.82 -14.24 1.65
C SER A 97 -6.54 -13.88 0.89
N ALA A 98 -5.41 -14.55 1.15
CA ALA A 98 -4.13 -14.30 0.51
C ALA A 98 -4.04 -14.86 -0.94
N ALA A 99 -4.79 -15.90 -1.28
CA ALA A 99 -4.68 -16.62 -2.55
C ALA A 99 -4.77 -15.74 -3.81
N PRO A 100 -5.74 -14.80 -3.96
CA PRO A 100 -5.82 -13.94 -5.14
C PRO A 100 -4.57 -13.07 -5.32
N PHE A 101 -3.95 -12.62 -4.23
CA PHE A 101 -2.74 -11.80 -4.26
C PHE A 101 -1.51 -12.60 -4.69
N VAL A 102 -1.43 -13.86 -4.29
CA VAL A 102 -0.42 -14.81 -4.77
C VAL A 102 -0.53 -15.00 -6.28
N LEU A 103 -1.74 -15.27 -6.78
CA LEU A 103 -1.97 -15.54 -8.20
C LEU A 103 -1.75 -14.31 -9.08
N ILE A 104 -2.32 -13.17 -8.70
CA ILE A 104 -2.24 -11.92 -9.48
C ILE A 104 -0.83 -11.33 -9.37
N GLY A 105 -0.27 -11.25 -8.17
CA GLY A 105 1.07 -10.72 -7.95
C GLY A 105 2.16 -11.49 -8.68
N ALA A 106 2.01 -12.81 -8.86
CA ALA A 106 2.95 -13.63 -9.63
C ALA A 106 3.05 -13.19 -11.11
N THR A 107 2.02 -12.53 -11.66
CA THR A 107 2.03 -12.03 -13.04
C THR A 107 3.07 -10.92 -13.28
N ALA A 108 3.54 -10.23 -12.23
CA ALA A 108 4.55 -9.18 -12.37
C ALA A 108 5.85 -9.68 -13.03
N ALA A 109 6.27 -10.90 -12.74
CA ALA A 109 7.51 -11.46 -13.28
C ALA A 109 7.46 -11.71 -14.81
N PRO A 110 6.46 -12.40 -15.38
CA PRO A 110 6.32 -12.53 -16.82
C PRO A 110 6.01 -11.21 -17.53
N LEU A 111 5.27 -10.28 -16.89
CA LEU A 111 5.05 -8.94 -17.44
C LEU A 111 6.36 -8.16 -17.58
N THR A 112 7.22 -8.21 -16.57
CA THR A 112 8.56 -7.57 -16.61
C THR A 112 9.40 -8.14 -17.75
N TRP A 113 9.39 -9.46 -17.90
CA TRP A 113 10.10 -10.10 -18.99
C TRP A 113 9.55 -9.65 -20.36
N ALA A 114 8.23 -9.62 -20.52
CA ALA A 114 7.60 -9.29 -21.80
C ALA A 114 7.86 -7.82 -22.20
N LEU A 115 7.68 -6.86 -21.27
CA LEU A 115 7.97 -5.46 -21.53
C LEU A 115 9.46 -5.22 -21.86
N ALA A 116 10.38 -5.89 -21.15
CA ALA A 116 11.80 -5.79 -21.43
C ALA A 116 12.14 -6.33 -22.83
N ARG A 117 11.59 -7.48 -23.21
CA ARG A 117 11.79 -8.07 -24.55
C ARG A 117 11.24 -7.17 -25.65
N GLU A 118 10.05 -6.59 -25.45
CA GLU A 118 9.46 -5.67 -26.42
C GLU A 118 10.25 -4.35 -26.54
N ALA A 119 10.85 -3.89 -25.44
CA ALA A 119 11.75 -2.73 -25.43
C ALA A 119 13.15 -3.03 -26.02
N GLY A 120 13.38 -4.22 -26.55
CA GLY A 120 14.62 -4.62 -27.20
C GLY A 120 15.73 -5.11 -26.27
N ALA A 121 15.42 -5.39 -25.00
CA ALA A 121 16.39 -5.98 -24.08
C ALA A 121 16.76 -7.43 -24.51
N THR A 122 18.00 -7.85 -24.22
CA THR A 122 18.41 -9.23 -24.51
C THR A 122 17.62 -10.24 -23.67
N PRO A 123 17.53 -11.51 -24.10
CA PRO A 123 16.88 -12.56 -23.29
C PRO A 123 17.43 -12.66 -21.87
N PHE A 124 18.74 -12.49 -21.69
CA PHE A 124 19.38 -12.53 -20.38
C PHE A 124 18.90 -11.37 -19.49
N VAL A 125 18.93 -10.13 -20.00
CA VAL A 125 18.43 -8.94 -19.26
C VAL A 125 16.98 -9.10 -18.86
N ALA A 126 16.13 -9.51 -19.80
CA ALA A 126 14.70 -9.71 -19.53
C ALA A 126 14.47 -10.79 -18.47
N THR A 127 15.23 -11.90 -18.54
CA THR A 127 15.09 -13.00 -17.57
C THR A 127 15.58 -12.59 -16.19
N ALA A 128 16.72 -11.92 -16.08
CA ALA A 128 17.24 -11.41 -14.80
C ALA A 128 16.27 -10.40 -14.15
N ALA A 129 15.72 -9.46 -14.94
CA ALA A 129 14.71 -8.53 -14.45
C ALA A 129 13.41 -9.25 -14.02
N GLY A 130 12.98 -10.27 -14.76
CA GLY A 130 11.83 -11.11 -14.40
C GLY A 130 12.05 -11.88 -13.11
N VAL A 131 13.25 -12.39 -12.87
CA VAL A 131 13.62 -13.08 -11.60
C VAL A 131 13.59 -12.08 -10.43
N LEU A 132 14.13 -10.87 -10.60
CA LEU A 132 14.03 -9.81 -9.60
C LEU A 132 12.57 -9.44 -9.29
N SER A 133 11.68 -9.46 -10.30
CA SER A 133 10.24 -9.22 -10.09
C SER A 133 9.50 -10.41 -9.46
N ALA A 134 10.05 -11.63 -9.58
CA ALA A 134 9.52 -12.79 -8.86
C ALA A 134 9.78 -12.69 -7.34
N VAL A 135 10.93 -12.09 -6.96
CA VAL A 135 11.33 -11.85 -5.56
C VAL A 135 11.68 -10.37 -5.42
N PRO A 136 10.66 -9.48 -5.26
CA PRO A 136 10.85 -8.04 -5.36
C PRO A 136 11.53 -7.44 -4.12
N ALA A 137 12.86 -7.52 -4.06
CA ALA A 137 13.74 -6.91 -3.08
C ALA A 137 13.22 -7.05 -1.62
N LEU A 138 13.37 -6.01 -0.80
CA LEU A 138 12.97 -6.03 0.61
C LEU A 138 11.45 -5.92 0.83
N ALA A 139 10.69 -5.52 -0.19
CA ALA A 139 9.23 -5.44 -0.12
C ALA A 139 8.51 -6.80 -0.27
N VAL A 140 9.24 -7.90 -0.46
CA VAL A 140 8.68 -9.21 -0.84
C VAL A 140 7.63 -9.74 0.14
N ALA A 141 7.79 -9.54 1.46
CA ALA A 141 6.83 -9.99 2.47
C ALA A 141 5.45 -9.34 2.28
N PHE A 142 5.42 -8.05 1.93
CA PHE A 142 4.17 -7.30 1.71
C PHE A 142 3.45 -7.71 0.42
N MET A 143 4.16 -8.27 -0.55
CA MET A 143 3.61 -8.62 -1.87
C MET A 143 2.73 -9.87 -1.90
N VAL A 144 2.42 -10.45 -0.74
CA VAL A 144 1.52 -11.60 -0.58
C VAL A 144 0.39 -11.32 0.39
N GLN A 145 0.44 -10.19 1.06
CA GLN A 145 -0.58 -9.79 2.02
C GLN A 145 -1.90 -9.45 1.31
N PRO A 146 -3.06 -9.66 1.97
CA PRO A 146 -4.38 -9.32 1.43
C PRO A 146 -4.62 -7.81 1.41
N ASP A 147 -3.76 -7.11 0.68
CA ASP A 147 -3.70 -5.67 0.51
C ASP A 147 -3.41 -5.32 -0.97
N ASN A 148 -3.33 -4.06 -1.28
CA ASN A 148 -3.24 -3.55 -2.64
C ASN A 148 -1.89 -3.77 -3.35
N PHE A 149 -0.77 -4.02 -2.65
CA PHE A 149 0.58 -4.17 -3.24
C PHE A 149 0.63 -5.12 -4.44
N ALA A 150 0.14 -6.35 -4.24
CA ALA A 150 0.20 -7.41 -5.25
C ALA A 150 -0.74 -7.17 -6.43
N LEU A 151 -1.76 -6.32 -6.26
CA LEU A 151 -2.69 -5.93 -7.32
C LEU A 151 -2.17 -4.70 -8.08
N PHE A 152 -1.76 -3.69 -7.34
CA PHE A 152 -1.36 -2.40 -7.88
C PHE A 152 -0.14 -2.52 -8.79
N GLN A 153 0.88 -3.28 -8.37
CA GLN A 153 2.10 -3.46 -9.14
C GLN A 153 1.85 -3.96 -10.58
N PRO A 154 1.25 -5.14 -10.83
CA PRO A 154 1.04 -5.63 -12.18
C PRO A 154 0.06 -4.78 -12.99
N LEU A 155 -0.97 -4.18 -12.36
CA LEU A 155 -1.92 -3.31 -13.04
C LEU A 155 -1.24 -2.06 -13.59
N VAL A 156 -0.45 -1.37 -12.77
CA VAL A 156 0.27 -0.16 -13.21
C VAL A 156 1.32 -0.51 -14.24
N VAL A 157 2.12 -1.56 -14.03
CA VAL A 157 3.14 -2.00 -15.00
C VAL A 157 2.52 -2.30 -16.35
N ALA A 158 1.41 -3.05 -16.37
CA ALA A 158 0.69 -3.34 -17.59
C ALA A 158 0.12 -2.07 -18.25
N ALA A 159 -0.44 -1.13 -17.47
CA ALA A 159 -0.96 0.13 -17.97
C ALA A 159 0.14 1.00 -18.63
N LEU A 160 1.31 1.10 -17.98
CA LEU A 160 2.46 1.83 -18.53
C LEU A 160 2.97 1.18 -19.82
N TRP A 161 3.05 -0.14 -19.86
CA TRP A 161 3.43 -0.89 -21.05
C TRP A 161 2.41 -0.71 -22.18
N MET A 162 1.11 -0.83 -21.89
CA MET A 162 0.05 -0.60 -22.89
C MET A 162 0.05 0.85 -23.40
N THR A 163 0.33 1.82 -22.53
CA THR A 163 0.51 3.23 -22.96
C THR A 163 1.69 3.37 -23.92
N ALA A 164 2.83 2.72 -23.65
CA ALA A 164 3.99 2.71 -24.54
C ALA A 164 3.66 2.09 -25.91
N ARG A 165 2.93 0.97 -25.95
CA ARG A 165 2.44 0.34 -27.19
C ARG A 165 1.50 1.26 -27.96
N GLY A 166 0.60 1.91 -27.26
CA GLY A 166 -0.29 2.93 -27.85
C GLY A 166 0.49 4.02 -28.57
N ARG A 167 1.54 4.55 -27.96
CA ARG A 167 2.46 5.53 -28.55
C ARG A 167 3.21 5.03 -29.79
N LYS A 168 3.28 3.71 -29.98
CA LYS A 168 3.80 3.06 -31.19
C LYS A 168 2.72 2.78 -32.25
N GLY A 169 1.44 3.08 -31.98
CA GLY A 169 0.32 2.94 -32.93
C GLY A 169 -0.69 1.85 -32.59
N ASP A 170 -0.49 1.08 -31.53
CA ASP A 170 -1.45 0.06 -31.07
C ASP A 170 -2.61 0.72 -30.31
N ARG A 171 -3.68 1.04 -31.07
CA ARG A 171 -4.87 1.71 -30.50
C ARG A 171 -5.59 0.85 -29.47
N ARG A 172 -5.57 -0.49 -29.62
CA ARG A 172 -6.21 -1.42 -28.68
C ARG A 172 -5.46 -1.42 -27.35
N ALA A 173 -4.13 -1.46 -27.40
CA ALA A 173 -3.31 -1.34 -26.22
C ALA A 173 -3.57 0.00 -25.50
N PHE A 174 -3.71 1.09 -26.23
CA PHE A 174 -3.99 2.39 -25.61
C PHE A 174 -5.35 2.41 -24.88
N VAL A 175 -6.38 1.81 -25.44
CA VAL A 175 -7.70 1.67 -24.78
C VAL A 175 -7.60 0.75 -23.56
N LEU A 176 -6.84 -0.35 -23.67
CA LEU A 176 -6.59 -1.26 -22.55
C LEU A 176 -5.84 -0.57 -21.39
N ALA A 177 -4.99 0.41 -21.68
CA ALA A 177 -4.37 1.23 -20.63
C ALA A 177 -5.41 1.97 -19.78
N GLY A 178 -6.55 2.40 -20.36
CA GLY A 178 -7.67 3.00 -19.62
C GLY A 178 -8.35 2.01 -18.66
N LEU A 179 -8.58 0.76 -19.10
CA LEU A 179 -9.09 -0.31 -18.25
C LEU A 179 -8.16 -0.55 -17.05
N LEU A 180 -6.87 -0.73 -17.33
CA LEU A 180 -5.86 -1.01 -16.31
C LEU A 180 -5.68 0.15 -15.34
N ALA A 181 -5.75 1.40 -15.83
CA ALA A 181 -5.74 2.59 -14.99
C ALA A 181 -6.96 2.66 -14.06
N GLY A 182 -8.16 2.27 -14.56
CA GLY A 182 -9.36 2.17 -13.74
C GLY A 182 -9.22 1.13 -12.63
N LEU A 183 -8.74 -0.07 -12.96
CA LEU A 183 -8.48 -1.12 -11.97
C LEU A 183 -7.40 -0.72 -10.97
N ALA A 184 -6.33 -0.04 -11.42
CA ALA A 184 -5.32 0.51 -10.53
C ALA A 184 -5.91 1.57 -9.59
N THR A 185 -6.83 2.41 -10.07
CA THR A 185 -7.53 3.40 -9.26
C THR A 185 -8.48 2.72 -8.25
N LEU A 186 -9.16 1.63 -8.64
CA LEU A 186 -9.97 0.81 -7.71
C LEU A 186 -9.12 0.05 -6.69
N SER A 187 -7.83 -0.14 -6.96
CA SER A 187 -6.89 -0.71 -5.97
C SER A 187 -6.38 0.37 -5.00
N ARG A 188 -6.05 1.56 -5.52
CA ARG A 188 -5.54 2.70 -4.73
C ARG A 188 -5.96 4.02 -5.35
N THR A 189 -6.28 4.99 -4.50
CA THR A 189 -6.69 6.35 -4.92
C THR A 189 -5.68 7.00 -5.86
N ASP A 190 -4.39 6.89 -5.57
CA ASP A 190 -3.30 7.45 -6.38
C ASP A 190 -3.03 6.67 -7.68
N GLY A 191 -3.75 5.57 -7.92
CA GLY A 191 -3.85 4.95 -9.25
C GLY A 191 -4.34 5.91 -10.34
N ILE A 192 -5.04 6.99 -9.97
CA ILE A 192 -5.42 8.09 -10.88
C ILE A 192 -4.19 8.72 -11.56
N LEU A 193 -2.99 8.65 -10.98
CA LEU A 193 -1.75 9.13 -11.60
C LEU A 193 -1.46 8.40 -12.92
N VAL A 194 -1.90 7.15 -13.06
CA VAL A 194 -1.76 6.38 -14.30
C VAL A 194 -2.60 7.00 -15.43
N VAL A 195 -3.80 7.53 -15.11
CA VAL A 195 -4.60 8.32 -16.07
C VAL A 195 -3.83 9.56 -16.50
N GLY A 196 -3.20 10.25 -15.52
CA GLY A 196 -2.30 11.38 -15.79
C GLY A 196 -1.19 11.01 -16.77
N VAL A 197 -0.55 9.83 -16.60
CA VAL A 197 0.47 9.33 -17.54
C VAL A 197 -0.08 9.13 -18.94
N VAL A 198 -1.25 8.50 -19.08
CA VAL A 198 -1.90 8.27 -20.39
C VAL A 198 -2.22 9.58 -21.10
N LEU A 199 -2.81 10.54 -20.37
CA LEU A 199 -3.13 11.88 -20.91
C LEU A 199 -1.87 12.65 -21.31
N LEU A 200 -0.87 12.68 -20.44
CA LEU A 200 0.40 13.36 -20.73
C LEU A 200 1.14 12.72 -21.90
N ALA A 201 1.11 11.39 -22.02
CA ALA A 201 1.71 10.71 -23.17
C ALA A 201 1.03 11.09 -24.49
N PHE A 202 -0.33 11.18 -24.51
CA PHE A 202 -1.09 11.62 -25.67
C PHE A 202 -0.79 13.08 -26.03
N ILE A 203 -0.81 13.99 -25.05
CA ILE A 203 -0.54 15.42 -25.24
C ILE A 203 0.90 15.62 -25.74
N TRP A 204 1.87 14.95 -25.11
CA TRP A 204 3.28 15.02 -25.48
C TRP A 204 3.54 14.63 -26.93
N ASP A 205 2.94 13.53 -27.38
CA ASP A 205 3.10 13.11 -28.78
C ASP A 205 2.46 14.13 -29.74
N ARG A 206 1.31 14.70 -29.38
CA ARG A 206 0.64 15.76 -30.16
C ARG A 206 1.47 17.04 -30.27
N THR A 207 2.01 17.53 -29.17
CA THR A 207 2.83 18.76 -29.15
C THR A 207 4.14 18.61 -29.94
N ARG A 208 4.57 17.36 -30.18
CA ARG A 208 5.73 17.04 -31.02
C ARG A 208 5.37 16.67 -32.47
N GLY A 209 4.16 16.93 -32.89
CA GLY A 209 3.69 16.63 -34.24
C GLY A 209 3.46 15.15 -34.53
N ARG A 210 3.50 14.28 -33.51
CA ARG A 210 3.24 12.85 -33.63
C ARG A 210 1.75 12.57 -33.45
N HIS A 211 1.03 12.41 -34.56
CA HIS A 211 -0.42 12.16 -34.56
C HIS A 211 -0.74 10.66 -34.68
N VAL A 212 0.00 9.81 -34.00
CA VAL A 212 -0.15 8.34 -34.06
C VAL A 212 -1.50 7.88 -33.48
N LEU A 213 -1.91 8.50 -32.37
CA LEU A 213 -3.20 8.24 -31.72
C LEU A 213 -4.23 9.29 -32.12
N SER A 214 -5.47 8.86 -32.37
CA SER A 214 -6.60 9.75 -32.66
C SER A 214 -7.30 10.22 -31.37
N TRP A 215 -8.09 11.28 -31.47
CA TRP A 215 -8.98 11.72 -30.40
C TRP A 215 -9.99 10.63 -30.00
N THR A 216 -10.44 9.81 -30.98
CA THR A 216 -11.33 8.68 -30.72
C THR A 216 -10.62 7.58 -29.88
N SER A 217 -9.32 7.38 -30.07
CA SER A 217 -8.55 6.47 -29.20
C SER A 217 -8.48 7.00 -27.76
N LEU A 218 -8.25 8.30 -27.58
CA LEU A 218 -8.27 8.93 -26.26
C LEU A 218 -9.66 8.84 -25.62
N ALA A 219 -10.72 9.19 -26.38
CA ALA A 219 -12.08 9.08 -25.90
C ALA A 219 -12.45 7.65 -25.47
N GLY A 220 -12.02 6.64 -26.26
CA GLY A 220 -12.17 5.24 -25.90
C GLY A 220 -11.45 4.87 -24.61
N THR A 221 -10.21 5.35 -24.42
CA THR A 221 -9.42 5.11 -23.21
C THR A 221 -10.07 5.72 -21.97
N VAL A 222 -10.48 7.00 -22.07
CA VAL A 222 -11.18 7.70 -20.99
C VAL A 222 -12.54 7.07 -20.73
N GLY A 223 -13.30 6.73 -21.79
CA GLY A 223 -14.60 6.07 -21.66
C GLY A 223 -14.54 4.74 -20.93
N VAL A 224 -13.53 3.91 -21.23
CA VAL A 224 -13.32 2.63 -20.51
C VAL A 224 -12.90 2.86 -19.06
N PHE A 225 -12.02 3.83 -18.78
CA PHE A 225 -11.69 4.22 -17.42
C PHE A 225 -12.94 4.63 -16.62
N LEU A 226 -13.76 5.53 -17.20
CA LEU A 226 -14.99 5.99 -16.56
C LEU A 226 -15.98 4.84 -16.33
N LEU A 227 -16.09 3.91 -17.28
CA LEU A 227 -16.95 2.73 -17.15
C LEU A 227 -16.52 1.83 -15.98
N VAL A 228 -15.23 1.64 -15.78
CA VAL A 228 -14.68 0.86 -14.66
C VAL A 228 -14.94 1.55 -13.33
N MET A 229 -14.81 2.88 -13.29
CA MET A 229 -14.98 3.65 -12.06
C MET A 229 -16.45 3.95 -11.72
N ALA A 230 -17.35 3.96 -12.70
CA ALA A 230 -18.73 4.38 -12.52
C ALA A 230 -19.50 3.61 -11.43
N PRO A 231 -19.45 2.26 -11.33
CA PRO A 231 -20.13 1.54 -10.27
C PRO A 231 -19.66 1.97 -8.87
N TRP A 232 -18.36 2.22 -8.75
CA TRP A 232 -17.76 2.68 -7.49
C TRP A 232 -18.21 4.09 -7.15
N TRP A 233 -18.16 5.03 -8.06
CA TRP A 233 -18.61 6.40 -7.84
C TRP A 233 -20.10 6.50 -7.54
N ILE A 234 -20.94 5.67 -8.20
CA ILE A 234 -22.38 5.60 -7.90
C ILE A 234 -22.58 5.15 -6.46
N ARG A 235 -21.85 4.11 -6.00
CA ARG A 235 -21.91 3.68 -4.60
C ARG A 235 -21.45 4.78 -3.64
N GLN A 236 -20.34 5.44 -3.93
CA GLN A 236 -19.83 6.51 -3.07
C GLN A 236 -20.82 7.66 -2.92
N LEU A 237 -21.45 8.06 -4.02
CA LEU A 237 -22.52 9.07 -3.96
C LEU A 237 -23.74 8.60 -3.16
N ALA A 238 -24.14 7.34 -3.33
CA ALA A 238 -25.30 6.79 -2.64
C ALA A 238 -25.08 6.62 -1.12
N VAL A 239 -23.86 6.22 -0.72
CA VAL A 239 -23.54 5.89 0.68
C VAL A 239 -22.99 7.09 1.44
N PHE A 240 -22.09 7.86 0.83
CA PHE A 240 -21.34 8.94 1.48
C PHE A 240 -21.67 10.35 0.95
N GLY A 241 -22.52 10.46 -0.08
CA GLY A 241 -22.87 11.75 -0.68
C GLY A 241 -21.72 12.45 -1.45
N THR A 242 -20.61 11.77 -1.71
CA THR A 242 -19.41 12.33 -2.36
C THR A 242 -18.80 11.35 -3.35
N LEU A 243 -18.11 11.88 -4.38
CA LEU A 243 -17.30 11.07 -5.32
C LEU A 243 -15.91 10.74 -4.76
N SER A 244 -15.47 11.45 -3.73
CA SER A 244 -14.20 11.18 -3.07
C SER A 244 -14.20 9.75 -2.51
N PRO A 245 -13.07 9.04 -2.52
CA PRO A 245 -12.96 7.74 -1.87
C PRO A 245 -13.30 7.82 -0.37
N SER A 246 -13.07 8.97 0.28
CA SER A 246 -13.61 9.21 1.63
C SER A 246 -14.06 10.65 1.79
N MET A 247 -14.96 10.90 2.74
CA MET A 247 -15.30 12.24 3.20
C MET A 247 -14.07 12.98 3.75
N ALA A 248 -13.12 12.24 4.30
CA ALA A 248 -11.90 12.75 4.91
C ALA A 248 -10.68 12.72 3.99
N SER A 249 -10.67 11.98 2.87
CA SER A 249 -9.48 11.82 2.01
C SER A 249 -8.83 13.14 1.60
N GLY A 250 -9.64 14.17 1.37
CA GLY A 250 -9.13 15.51 1.09
C GLY A 250 -8.51 16.17 2.33
N LYS A 251 -9.08 15.93 3.50
CA LYS A 251 -8.63 16.53 4.77
C LYS A 251 -7.29 15.95 5.21
N VAL A 252 -7.02 14.66 4.99
CA VAL A 252 -5.75 14.03 5.37
C VAL A 252 -4.53 14.66 4.67
N LEU A 253 -4.71 15.37 3.56
CA LEU A 253 -3.65 16.11 2.91
C LEU A 253 -3.25 17.39 3.67
N PHE A 254 -4.04 17.82 4.63
CA PHE A 254 -3.88 19.06 5.38
C PHE A 254 -3.33 18.87 6.80
N ILE A 255 -3.00 17.63 7.21
CA ILE A 255 -2.35 17.37 8.50
C ILE A 255 -0.88 17.82 8.48
N ARG A 256 -0.37 18.18 9.65
CA ARG A 256 1.02 18.66 9.86
C ARG A 256 1.98 17.57 10.28
N SER A 257 1.45 16.55 10.97
CA SER A 257 2.20 15.38 11.43
C SER A 257 1.37 14.11 11.23
N ILE A 258 2.03 12.94 11.28
CA ILE A 258 1.32 11.66 11.15
C ILE A 258 0.40 11.40 12.35
N GLY A 259 0.73 11.92 13.54
CA GLY A 259 -0.12 11.79 14.72
C GLY A 259 -1.48 12.49 14.58
N GLU A 260 -1.61 13.50 13.72
CA GLU A 260 -2.91 14.11 13.42
C GLU A 260 -3.84 13.21 12.57
N TRP A 261 -3.34 12.10 12.04
CA TRP A 261 -4.15 11.10 11.35
C TRP A 261 -5.18 10.45 12.26
N ASP A 262 -4.86 10.32 13.53
CA ASP A 262 -5.73 9.72 14.53
C ASP A 262 -6.38 10.77 15.44
N SER A 263 -6.13 12.08 15.20
CA SER A 263 -6.73 13.18 15.98
C SER A 263 -8.04 13.67 15.37
N ILE A 264 -9.02 13.94 16.22
CA ILE A 264 -10.28 14.59 15.86
C ILE A 264 -10.41 16.00 16.46
N ALA A 265 -9.66 16.30 17.52
CA ALA A 265 -9.63 17.63 18.13
C ALA A 265 -8.90 18.67 17.27
N THR A 266 -7.99 18.22 16.38
CA THR A 266 -7.23 19.11 15.51
C THR A 266 -7.89 19.20 14.11
N PRO A 267 -8.41 20.37 13.70
CA PRO A 267 -9.08 20.52 12.42
C PRO A 267 -8.10 20.44 11.25
N ALA A 268 -8.18 19.40 10.42
CA ALA A 268 -7.37 19.27 9.22
C ALA A 268 -7.93 20.16 8.10
N SER A 269 -7.36 21.36 7.93
CA SER A 269 -7.74 22.34 6.93
C SER A 269 -6.52 22.92 6.21
N LEU A 270 -6.74 23.55 5.05
CA LEU A 270 -5.65 24.26 4.35
C LEU A 270 -5.08 25.38 5.22
N GLU A 271 -5.92 26.08 5.98
CA GLU A 271 -5.50 27.12 6.92
C GLU A 271 -4.61 26.54 8.03
N HIS A 272 -5.04 25.41 8.61
CA HIS A 272 -4.24 24.65 9.58
C HIS A 272 -2.86 24.34 9.00
N LEU A 273 -2.80 23.71 7.81
CA LEU A 273 -1.53 23.36 7.18
C LEU A 273 -0.64 24.58 6.93
N LEU A 274 -1.19 25.65 6.34
CA LEU A 274 -0.43 26.88 6.05
C LEU A 274 0.01 27.62 7.32
N GLY A 275 -0.71 27.46 8.42
CA GLY A 275 -0.39 28.02 9.72
C GLY A 275 0.91 27.51 10.33
N MET A 276 1.50 26.40 9.81
CA MET A 276 2.87 26.01 10.23
C MET A 276 3.95 27.02 9.78
N GLY A 277 3.63 27.90 8.84
CA GLY A 277 4.57 28.86 8.26
C GLY A 277 5.40 28.29 7.10
N ALA A 278 6.01 29.17 6.34
CA ALA A 278 6.68 28.79 5.08
C ALA A 278 7.87 27.85 5.26
N LEU A 279 8.72 28.08 6.27
CA LEU A 279 9.94 27.30 6.46
C LEU A 279 9.64 25.85 6.91
N PRO A 280 8.81 25.57 7.93
CA PRO A 280 8.39 24.21 8.28
C PRO A 280 7.64 23.52 7.12
N LEU A 281 6.79 24.25 6.39
CA LEU A 281 6.08 23.70 5.24
C LEU A 281 7.04 23.20 4.16
N VAL A 282 8.05 24.00 3.78
CA VAL A 282 9.08 23.59 2.81
C VAL A 282 9.93 22.45 3.38
N ALA A 283 10.32 22.52 4.65
CA ALA A 283 11.09 21.45 5.28
C ALA A 283 10.36 20.11 5.28
N SER A 284 9.04 20.09 5.55
CA SER A 284 8.24 18.86 5.49
C SER A 284 8.20 18.25 4.08
N ARG A 285 8.14 19.08 3.00
CA ARG A 285 8.15 18.62 1.60
C ARG A 285 9.51 18.05 1.19
N ILE A 286 10.59 18.69 1.64
CA ILE A 286 11.95 18.16 1.45
C ILE A 286 12.11 16.84 2.22
N GLY A 287 11.64 16.78 3.46
CA GLY A 287 11.63 15.56 4.27
C GLY A 287 10.88 14.42 3.60
N GLY A 288 9.67 14.68 3.09
CA GLY A 288 8.88 13.71 2.33
C GLY A 288 9.59 13.22 1.06
N LEU A 289 10.26 14.10 0.32
CA LEU A 289 11.06 13.70 -0.85
C LEU A 289 12.24 12.82 -0.46
N ILE A 290 12.96 13.18 0.60
CA ILE A 290 14.09 12.38 1.11
C ILE A 290 13.59 11.00 1.56
N ALA A 291 12.50 10.94 2.30
CA ALA A 291 11.88 9.69 2.74
C ALA A 291 11.44 8.83 1.52
N ALA A 292 10.81 9.42 0.53
CA ALA A 292 10.42 8.71 -0.70
C ALA A 292 11.64 8.16 -1.46
N LEU A 293 12.71 8.94 -1.59
CA LEU A 293 13.97 8.48 -2.18
C LEU A 293 14.60 7.35 -1.37
N PHE A 294 14.60 7.46 -0.05
CA PHE A 294 15.11 6.41 0.85
C PHE A 294 14.32 5.11 0.68
N ILE A 295 12.99 5.17 0.73
CA ILE A 295 12.11 4.00 0.51
C ILE A 295 12.36 3.39 -0.87
N TYR A 296 12.46 4.21 -1.92
CA TYR A 296 12.76 3.72 -3.26
C TYR A 296 14.11 3.00 -3.33
N ILE A 297 15.17 3.61 -2.80
CA ILE A 297 16.52 3.04 -2.83
C ILE A 297 16.58 1.74 -2.03
N VAL A 298 16.01 1.71 -0.84
CA VAL A 298 16.13 0.58 0.08
C VAL A 298 15.15 -0.53 -0.27
N LEU A 299 13.86 -0.23 -0.31
CA LEU A 299 12.82 -1.26 -0.42
C LEU A 299 12.52 -1.67 -1.86
N ILE A 300 12.60 -0.73 -2.82
CA ILE A 300 12.24 -1.00 -4.22
C ILE A 300 13.47 -1.42 -5.03
N ALA A 301 14.55 -0.67 -4.96
CA ALA A 301 15.78 -0.97 -5.70
C ALA A 301 16.73 -1.93 -4.94
N GLY A 302 16.44 -2.28 -3.68
CA GLY A 302 17.26 -3.19 -2.88
C GLY A 302 18.69 -2.70 -2.66
N VAL A 303 18.88 -1.41 -2.52
CA VAL A 303 20.13 -0.65 -2.31
C VAL A 303 21.14 -0.82 -3.46
N VAL A 304 21.65 -2.03 -3.65
CA VAL A 304 22.76 -2.33 -4.59
C VAL A 304 22.40 -2.11 -6.07
N LEU A 305 21.11 -2.15 -6.42
CA LEU A 305 20.68 -1.91 -7.81
C LEU A 305 20.48 -0.41 -8.10
N ALA A 306 20.27 0.43 -7.09
CA ALA A 306 19.93 1.84 -7.26
C ALA A 306 20.90 2.62 -8.18
N PRO A 307 22.24 2.54 -8.05
CA PRO A 307 23.15 3.24 -8.95
C PRO A 307 23.03 2.77 -10.40
N PHE A 308 22.75 1.49 -10.62
CA PHE A 308 22.58 0.93 -11.95
C PHE A 308 21.24 1.30 -12.58
N VAL A 309 20.17 1.50 -11.75
CA VAL A 309 18.91 2.09 -12.22
C VAL A 309 19.16 3.47 -12.82
N VAL A 310 19.96 4.31 -12.17
CA VAL A 310 20.30 5.66 -12.68
C VAL A 310 21.03 5.57 -14.03
N VAL A 311 22.02 4.67 -14.15
CA VAL A 311 22.75 4.47 -15.41
C VAL A 311 21.82 3.98 -16.52
N GLY A 312 20.98 2.98 -16.25
CA GLY A 312 19.99 2.46 -17.21
C GLY A 312 18.96 3.51 -17.59
N ALA A 313 18.46 4.29 -16.63
CA ALA A 313 17.53 5.38 -16.87
C ALA A 313 18.15 6.44 -17.80
N TRP A 314 19.42 6.79 -17.60
CA TRP A 314 20.13 7.69 -18.49
C TRP A 314 20.21 7.15 -19.92
N VAL A 315 20.49 5.85 -20.09
CA VAL A 315 20.53 5.18 -21.41
C VAL A 315 19.16 5.21 -22.05
N ARG A 316 18.11 4.90 -21.30
CA ARG A 316 16.71 4.79 -21.79
C ARG A 316 15.93 6.11 -21.75
N ARG A 317 16.49 7.24 -21.33
CA ARG A 317 15.80 8.53 -21.12
C ARG A 317 14.99 9.06 -22.32
N ARG A 318 15.30 8.60 -23.54
CA ARG A 318 14.60 8.97 -24.76
C ARG A 318 13.76 7.82 -25.35
N SER A 319 13.71 6.68 -24.67
CA SER A 319 12.95 5.52 -25.13
C SER A 319 11.45 5.77 -25.05
N VAL A 320 10.72 5.44 -26.11
CA VAL A 320 9.25 5.48 -26.11
C VAL A 320 8.69 4.46 -25.13
N ASP A 321 9.36 3.31 -24.97
CA ASP A 321 8.95 2.22 -24.08
C ASP A 321 9.02 2.60 -22.61
N PHE A 322 10.03 3.38 -22.22
CA PHE A 322 10.23 3.82 -20.85
C PHE A 322 9.64 5.21 -20.55
N GLY A 323 9.16 5.94 -21.56
CA GLY A 323 8.56 7.26 -21.38
C GLY A 323 7.42 7.28 -20.36
N PRO A 324 6.42 6.38 -20.45
CA PRO A 324 5.34 6.30 -19.46
C PRO A 324 5.84 6.02 -18.03
N PHE A 325 6.84 5.16 -17.88
CA PHE A 325 7.46 4.88 -16.58
C PHE A 325 8.12 6.13 -15.98
N PHE A 326 8.91 6.88 -16.76
CA PHE A 326 9.52 8.11 -16.25
C PHE A 326 8.48 9.17 -15.88
N THR A 327 7.39 9.26 -16.65
CA THR A 327 6.27 10.15 -16.34
C THR A 327 5.57 9.72 -15.05
N TYR A 328 5.32 8.42 -14.87
CA TYR A 328 4.72 7.89 -13.65
C TYR A 328 5.61 8.15 -12.43
N ALA A 329 6.90 7.85 -12.54
CA ALA A 329 7.85 8.12 -11.45
C ALA A 329 7.85 9.60 -11.06
N ALA A 330 7.92 10.51 -12.05
CA ALA A 330 7.88 11.95 -11.79
C ALA A 330 6.58 12.39 -11.11
N LEU A 331 5.42 11.87 -11.55
CA LEU A 331 4.12 12.17 -10.95
C LEU A 331 4.03 11.60 -9.53
N LEU A 332 4.48 10.36 -9.30
CA LEU A 332 4.43 9.72 -7.99
C LEU A 332 5.33 10.43 -6.97
N PHE A 333 6.59 10.72 -7.32
CA PHE A 333 7.49 11.47 -6.44
C PHE A 333 6.98 12.91 -6.21
N GLY A 334 6.47 13.55 -7.26
CA GLY A 334 5.87 14.89 -7.14
C GLY A 334 4.64 14.89 -6.24
N PHE A 335 3.71 13.96 -6.42
CA PHE A 335 2.54 13.81 -5.55
C PHE A 335 2.95 13.57 -4.10
N SER A 336 3.85 12.61 -3.86
CA SER A 336 4.30 12.24 -2.53
C SER A 336 5.04 13.39 -1.84
N ALA A 337 5.95 14.08 -2.53
CA ALA A 337 6.71 15.17 -1.94
C ALA A 337 5.89 16.44 -1.73
N LEU A 338 4.95 16.77 -2.63
CA LEU A 338 4.24 18.06 -2.59
C LEU A 338 2.91 17.96 -1.83
N LEU A 339 2.14 16.89 -2.03
CA LEU A 339 0.79 16.78 -1.50
C LEU A 339 0.72 15.85 -0.28
N SER A 340 1.42 14.72 -0.31
CA SER A 340 1.33 13.66 0.70
C SER A 340 2.60 13.53 1.56
N ALA A 341 3.40 14.59 1.70
CA ALA A 341 4.72 14.55 2.31
C ALA A 341 4.75 13.98 3.74
N VAL A 342 3.73 14.31 4.54
CA VAL A 342 3.60 13.87 5.93
C VAL A 342 3.34 12.36 6.02
N HIS A 343 2.64 11.79 5.04
CA HIS A 343 2.28 10.36 5.01
C HIS A 343 3.38 9.46 4.43
N VAL A 344 4.43 10.02 3.81
CA VAL A 344 5.48 9.21 3.18
C VAL A 344 6.19 8.31 4.18
N PRO A 345 6.63 8.81 5.36
CA PRO A 345 7.20 7.95 6.40
C PRO A 345 6.23 6.92 6.96
N GLY A 346 4.93 7.24 6.97
CA GLY A 346 3.84 6.36 7.43
C GLY A 346 3.44 5.26 6.43
N GLY A 347 4.19 5.07 5.35
CA GLY A 347 4.00 3.94 4.43
C GLY A 347 3.24 4.23 3.14
N THR A 348 2.58 5.39 2.97
CA THR A 348 1.75 5.68 1.78
C THR A 348 2.51 5.56 0.46
N PHE A 349 3.78 5.98 0.43
CA PHE A 349 4.60 5.96 -0.78
C PHE A 349 4.94 4.53 -1.22
N ILE A 350 5.28 3.63 -0.29
CA ILE A 350 5.72 2.26 -0.63
C ILE A 350 4.64 1.49 -1.39
N HIS A 351 3.37 1.65 -1.01
CA HIS A 351 2.25 0.97 -1.65
C HIS A 351 2.16 1.25 -3.16
N SER A 352 2.53 2.46 -3.60
CA SER A 352 2.52 2.83 -5.01
C SER A 352 3.89 2.70 -5.68
N ALA A 353 4.96 2.85 -4.90
CA ALA A 353 6.34 2.73 -5.39
C ALA A 353 6.69 1.31 -5.84
N VAL A 354 6.01 0.27 -5.32
CA VAL A 354 6.20 -1.11 -5.80
C VAL A 354 5.96 -1.25 -7.31
N ALA A 355 5.11 -0.39 -7.89
CA ALA A 355 4.87 -0.36 -9.33
C ALA A 355 6.08 0.14 -10.15
N LEU A 356 7.03 0.82 -9.51
CA LEU A 356 8.27 1.23 -10.15
C LEU A 356 9.26 0.06 -10.31
N ALA A 357 9.19 -0.96 -9.45
CA ALA A 357 10.17 -2.03 -9.36
C ALA A 357 10.42 -2.76 -10.71
N PRO A 358 9.40 -3.23 -11.46
CA PRO A 358 9.61 -3.99 -12.68
C PRO A 358 10.43 -3.25 -13.75
N HIS A 359 10.11 -1.98 -14.01
CA HIS A 359 10.88 -1.17 -14.96
C HIS A 359 12.27 -0.84 -14.40
N SER A 360 12.38 -0.57 -13.10
CA SER A 360 13.66 -0.31 -12.43
C SER A 360 14.60 -1.51 -12.51
N TYR A 361 14.09 -2.73 -12.41
CA TYR A 361 14.91 -3.94 -12.54
C TYR A 361 15.46 -4.12 -13.96
N VAL A 362 14.66 -3.81 -14.99
CA VAL A 362 15.18 -3.80 -16.37
C VAL A 362 16.28 -2.77 -16.52
N LEU A 363 16.04 -1.55 -16.04
CA LEU A 363 17.05 -0.46 -16.08
C LEU A 363 18.32 -0.82 -15.31
N ALA A 364 18.18 -1.43 -14.13
CA ALA A 364 19.33 -1.86 -13.32
C ALA A 364 20.21 -2.86 -14.06
N VAL A 365 19.61 -3.92 -14.62
CA VAL A 365 20.37 -4.96 -15.33
C VAL A 365 21.04 -4.40 -16.59
N GLU A 366 20.36 -3.52 -17.33
CA GLU A 366 20.99 -2.80 -18.46
C GLU A 366 22.10 -1.86 -17.97
N GLY A 367 21.90 -1.17 -16.85
CA GLY A 367 22.89 -0.30 -16.23
C GLY A 367 24.14 -1.04 -15.81
N VAL A 368 24.02 -2.25 -15.25
CA VAL A 368 25.17 -3.13 -14.96
C VAL A 368 25.96 -3.42 -16.23
N ALA A 369 25.28 -3.84 -17.30
CA ALA A 369 25.94 -4.16 -18.56
C ALA A 369 26.70 -2.95 -19.15
N VAL A 370 26.09 -1.76 -19.12
CA VAL A 370 26.71 -0.51 -19.58
C VAL A 370 27.91 -0.12 -18.72
N THR A 371 27.78 -0.23 -17.41
CA THR A 371 28.88 0.08 -16.47
C THR A 371 30.07 -0.84 -16.67
N ILE A 372 29.82 -2.14 -16.78
CA ILE A 372 30.88 -3.15 -17.03
C ILE A 372 31.53 -2.91 -18.41
N ALA A 373 30.74 -2.62 -19.44
CA ALA A 373 31.27 -2.31 -20.76
C ALA A 373 32.12 -1.03 -20.75
N TRP A 374 31.79 -0.03 -19.93
CA TRP A 374 32.58 1.19 -19.78
C TRP A 374 33.95 0.89 -19.13
N PHE A 375 34.01 0.04 -18.11
CA PHE A 375 35.27 -0.42 -17.53
C PHE A 375 36.08 -1.26 -18.53
N GLY A 376 35.40 -2.15 -19.28
CA GLY A 376 36.05 -3.00 -20.30
C GLY A 376 36.78 -2.23 -21.39
N ARG A 377 36.25 -1.07 -21.82
CA ARG A 377 36.92 -0.20 -22.80
C ARG A 377 38.28 0.34 -22.34
N ARG A 378 38.57 0.28 -21.04
CA ARG A 378 39.82 0.75 -20.44
C ARG A 378 40.83 -0.37 -20.17
N ARG A 379 40.45 -1.64 -20.46
CA ARG A 379 41.28 -2.82 -20.22
C ARG A 379 41.43 -3.63 -21.51
N HIS A 380 42.65 -3.71 -22.04
CA HIS A 380 42.95 -4.48 -23.25
C HIS A 380 42.72 -5.98 -23.00
N GLY A 381 42.12 -6.68 -23.96
CA GLY A 381 41.94 -8.12 -23.94
C GLY A 381 40.84 -8.64 -22.99
N TRP A 382 40.02 -7.76 -22.43
CA TRP A 382 38.91 -8.15 -21.54
C TRP A 382 37.54 -8.14 -22.26
N ASP A 383 36.83 -9.27 -22.25
CA ASP A 383 35.46 -9.36 -22.74
C ASP A 383 34.47 -8.91 -21.64
N PRO A 384 33.75 -7.79 -21.85
CA PRO A 384 32.81 -7.30 -20.87
C PRO A 384 31.50 -8.15 -20.74
N GLN A 385 31.15 -9.00 -21.72
CA GLN A 385 29.88 -9.72 -21.70
C GLN A 385 29.78 -10.79 -20.60
N PRO A 386 30.77 -11.72 -20.45
CA PRO A 386 30.76 -12.66 -19.33
C PRO A 386 30.82 -11.97 -17.98
N ALA A 387 31.60 -10.91 -17.85
CA ALA A 387 31.71 -10.15 -16.61
C ALA A 387 30.41 -9.45 -16.23
N ALA A 388 29.70 -8.88 -17.20
CA ALA A 388 28.38 -8.27 -16.96
C ALA A 388 27.34 -9.32 -16.50
N ARG A 389 27.36 -10.52 -17.11
CA ARG A 389 26.48 -11.62 -16.69
C ARG A 389 26.79 -12.06 -15.26
N LEU A 390 28.06 -12.28 -14.94
CA LEU A 390 28.50 -12.67 -13.60
C LEU A 390 28.14 -11.61 -12.55
N ALA A 391 28.42 -10.33 -12.84
CA ALA A 391 28.04 -9.22 -11.96
C ALA A 391 26.51 -9.15 -11.74
N THR A 392 25.72 -9.32 -12.82
CA THR A 392 24.26 -9.36 -12.70
C THR A 392 23.79 -10.52 -11.81
N VAL A 393 24.32 -11.72 -12.01
CA VAL A 393 23.96 -12.89 -11.17
C VAL A 393 24.34 -12.64 -9.71
N GLY A 394 25.54 -12.08 -9.47
CA GLY A 394 25.95 -11.72 -8.11
C GLY A 394 25.03 -10.69 -7.44
N LEU A 395 24.67 -9.63 -8.17
CA LEU A 395 23.76 -8.59 -7.66
C LEU A 395 22.35 -9.14 -7.40
N VAL A 396 21.81 -9.98 -8.30
CA VAL A 396 20.53 -10.69 -8.08
C VAL A 396 20.63 -11.53 -6.81
N GLY A 397 21.72 -12.27 -6.61
CA GLY A 397 21.96 -13.06 -5.41
C GLY A 397 21.95 -12.23 -4.12
N VAL A 398 22.60 -11.05 -4.14
CA VAL A 398 22.60 -10.12 -3.00
C VAL A 398 21.20 -9.59 -2.71
N VAL A 399 20.44 -9.19 -3.74
CA VAL A 399 19.06 -8.73 -3.56
C VAL A 399 18.18 -9.84 -2.99
N MET A 400 18.33 -11.08 -3.48
CA MET A 400 17.58 -12.22 -2.94
C MET A 400 17.94 -12.52 -1.49
N LEU A 401 19.22 -12.46 -1.13
CA LEU A 401 19.64 -12.63 0.26
C LEU A 401 19.00 -11.56 1.16
N GLY A 402 19.04 -10.30 0.71
CA GLY A 402 18.36 -9.21 1.41
C GLY A 402 16.84 -9.43 1.54
N ALA A 403 16.19 -9.91 0.49
CA ALA A 403 14.76 -10.24 0.52
C ALA A 403 14.45 -11.34 1.55
N PHE A 404 15.22 -12.41 1.61
CA PHE A 404 15.02 -13.49 2.60
C PHE A 404 15.24 -13.01 4.03
N THR A 405 16.29 -12.20 4.28
CA THR A 405 16.50 -11.63 5.62
C THR A 405 15.39 -10.67 6.02
N SER A 406 14.89 -9.84 5.08
CA SER A 406 13.75 -8.96 5.30
C SER A 406 12.48 -9.74 5.70
N VAL A 407 12.19 -10.85 5.00
CA VAL A 407 11.05 -11.73 5.35
C VAL A 407 11.15 -12.21 6.80
N GLY A 408 12.32 -12.68 7.22
CA GLY A 408 12.52 -13.16 8.59
C GLY A 408 12.23 -12.08 9.65
N VAL A 409 12.73 -10.85 9.41
CA VAL A 409 12.50 -9.72 10.32
C VAL A 409 11.05 -9.29 10.35
N VAL A 410 10.42 -9.17 9.16
CA VAL A 410 9.03 -8.72 9.04
C VAL A 410 8.07 -9.74 9.66
N HIS A 411 8.23 -11.03 9.33
CA HIS A 411 7.38 -12.09 9.89
C HIS A 411 7.55 -12.23 11.41
N ALA A 412 8.78 -12.05 11.95
CA ALA A 412 9.00 -12.04 13.39
C ALA A 412 8.26 -10.88 14.07
N GLY A 413 8.27 -9.68 13.47
CA GLY A 413 7.51 -8.53 13.97
C GLY A 413 5.99 -8.78 13.95
N TRP A 414 5.47 -9.31 12.84
CA TRP A 414 4.05 -9.65 12.74
C TRP A 414 3.64 -10.76 13.73
N ALA A 415 4.50 -11.76 13.95
CA ALA A 415 4.24 -12.81 14.91
C ALA A 415 4.21 -12.27 16.36
N ALA A 416 5.11 -11.36 16.71
CA ALA A 416 5.10 -10.71 18.02
C ALA A 416 3.82 -9.89 18.25
N GLY A 417 3.40 -9.07 17.26
CA GLY A 417 2.14 -8.33 17.35
C GLY A 417 0.91 -9.24 17.45
N ARG A 418 0.90 -10.35 16.69
CA ARG A 418 -0.14 -11.38 16.82
C ARG A 418 -0.18 -11.94 18.24
N ASP A 419 0.96 -12.33 18.79
CA ASP A 419 1.03 -12.98 20.11
C ASP A 419 0.53 -12.04 21.21
N GLN A 420 0.83 -10.73 21.11
CA GLN A 420 0.26 -9.69 21.98
C GLN A 420 -1.27 -9.61 21.87
N LEU A 421 -1.82 -9.57 20.63
CA LEU A 421 -3.27 -9.49 20.44
C LEU A 421 -4.01 -10.78 20.82
N VAL A 422 -3.33 -11.93 20.75
CA VAL A 422 -3.84 -13.19 21.30
C VAL A 422 -3.91 -13.12 22.83
N ALA A 423 -2.91 -12.54 23.50
CA ALA A 423 -2.96 -12.33 24.96
C ALA A 423 -4.10 -11.36 25.35
N VAL A 424 -4.30 -10.29 24.57
CA VAL A 424 -5.47 -9.39 24.74
C VAL A 424 -6.78 -10.15 24.63
N ARG A 425 -6.94 -11.00 23.60
CA ARG A 425 -8.13 -11.83 23.43
C ARG A 425 -8.36 -12.72 24.65
N ASP A 426 -7.32 -13.45 25.07
CA ASP A 426 -7.42 -14.41 26.15
C ASP A 426 -7.79 -13.71 27.48
N ALA A 427 -7.23 -12.52 27.75
CA ALA A 427 -7.59 -11.71 28.91
C ALA A 427 -9.05 -11.22 28.85
N LEU A 428 -9.54 -10.80 27.69
CA LEU A 428 -10.94 -10.40 27.49
C LEU A 428 -11.88 -11.58 27.70
N ASP A 429 -11.52 -12.79 27.22
CA ASP A 429 -12.31 -13.99 27.37
C ASP A 429 -12.35 -14.44 28.85
N GLU A 430 -11.24 -14.38 29.58
CA GLU A 430 -11.14 -14.68 31.02
C GLU A 430 -11.95 -13.68 31.85
N ALA A 431 -12.00 -12.41 31.44
CA ALA A 431 -12.83 -11.38 32.07
C ALA A 431 -14.33 -11.54 31.75
N GLY A 432 -14.71 -12.50 30.88
CA GLY A 432 -16.09 -12.72 30.47
C GLY A 432 -16.65 -11.67 29.52
N ALA A 433 -15.79 -10.93 28.81
CA ALA A 433 -16.22 -9.92 27.85
C ALA A 433 -16.99 -10.58 26.69
N PRO A 434 -18.23 -10.15 26.38
CA PRO A 434 -19.00 -10.73 25.28
C PRO A 434 -18.35 -10.42 23.91
N GLU A 435 -18.67 -11.22 22.88
CA GLU A 435 -18.20 -10.97 21.49
C GLU A 435 -18.68 -9.63 20.91
N THR A 436 -19.74 -9.05 21.50
CA THR A 436 -20.30 -7.75 21.11
C THR A 436 -19.63 -6.57 21.83
N ALA A 437 -18.76 -6.83 22.83
CA ALA A 437 -18.04 -5.77 23.54
C ALA A 437 -17.14 -4.99 22.57
N ARG A 438 -17.19 -3.68 22.64
CA ARG A 438 -16.40 -2.81 21.77
C ARG A 438 -15.05 -2.52 22.41
N VAL A 439 -14.00 -2.66 21.59
CA VAL A 439 -12.61 -2.48 22.04
C VAL A 439 -12.01 -1.27 21.33
N MET A 440 -11.50 -0.32 22.09
CA MET A 440 -10.73 0.80 21.57
C MET A 440 -9.23 0.47 21.63
N SER A 441 -8.55 0.58 20.49
CA SER A 441 -7.10 0.35 20.37
C SER A 441 -6.54 1.12 19.19
N ILE A 442 -5.21 1.34 19.14
CA ILE A 442 -4.58 2.05 18.02
C ILE A 442 -4.70 1.24 16.72
N ASP A 443 -4.54 -0.06 16.73
CA ASP A 443 -4.81 -0.93 15.59
C ASP A 443 -6.09 -1.75 15.82
N ALA A 444 -7.22 -1.03 15.74
CA ALA A 444 -8.54 -1.64 15.95
C ALA A 444 -8.85 -2.73 14.90
N ALA A 445 -8.29 -2.65 13.69
CA ALA A 445 -8.49 -3.67 12.66
C ALA A 445 -7.79 -4.99 13.02
N ALA A 446 -6.57 -4.92 13.54
CA ALA A 446 -5.86 -6.08 14.06
C ALA A 446 -6.56 -6.64 15.30
N THR A 447 -6.95 -5.78 16.24
CA THR A 447 -7.69 -6.15 17.44
C THR A 447 -9.01 -6.87 17.08
N ARG A 448 -9.80 -6.33 16.13
CA ARG A 448 -11.00 -6.98 15.60
C ARG A 448 -10.70 -8.37 15.02
N TYR A 449 -9.64 -8.48 14.22
CA TYR A 449 -9.28 -9.75 13.57
C TYR A 449 -8.96 -10.86 14.59
N TRP A 450 -8.20 -10.52 15.64
CA TRP A 450 -7.71 -11.50 16.62
C TRP A 450 -8.67 -11.76 17.77
N THR A 451 -9.43 -10.74 18.20
CA THR A 451 -10.38 -10.88 19.33
C THR A 451 -11.80 -11.23 18.90
N GLY A 452 -12.14 -11.01 17.61
CA GLY A 452 -13.51 -11.16 17.12
C GLY A 452 -14.48 -10.04 17.54
N ARG A 453 -14.00 -9.04 18.30
CA ARG A 453 -14.82 -7.96 18.88
C ARG A 453 -14.78 -6.70 18.00
N PRO A 454 -15.89 -5.93 17.89
CA PRO A 454 -15.91 -4.66 17.16
C PRO A 454 -14.86 -3.67 17.69
N GLY A 455 -14.21 -2.93 16.78
CA GLY A 455 -13.09 -2.04 17.11
C GLY A 455 -13.39 -0.56 16.85
N VAL A 456 -12.86 0.29 17.71
CA VAL A 456 -12.79 1.74 17.51
C VAL A 456 -11.32 2.15 17.59
N VAL A 457 -10.83 2.91 16.61
CA VAL A 457 -9.43 3.36 16.64
C VAL A 457 -9.25 4.41 17.73
N LEU A 458 -8.25 4.19 18.58
CA LEU A 458 -7.86 5.11 19.63
C LEU A 458 -7.44 6.46 19.02
N VAL A 459 -8.08 7.53 19.45
CA VAL A 459 -7.75 8.87 18.96
C VAL A 459 -6.51 9.43 19.67
N ASN A 460 -5.65 10.11 18.91
CA ASN A 460 -4.45 10.77 19.42
C ASN A 460 -4.78 12.19 19.92
N ASP A 461 -5.59 12.26 20.96
CA ASP A 461 -6.16 13.47 21.53
C ASP A 461 -6.06 13.42 23.07
N PRO A 462 -6.37 14.50 23.80
CA PRO A 462 -6.46 14.49 25.26
C PRO A 462 -7.41 13.41 25.78
N LEU A 463 -7.18 12.95 27.02
CA LEU A 463 -7.96 11.88 27.66
C LEU A 463 -9.47 12.18 27.71
N ASP A 464 -9.87 13.45 27.83
CA ASP A 464 -11.28 13.86 27.81
C ASP A 464 -11.93 13.58 26.43
N THR A 465 -11.20 13.82 25.34
CA THR A 465 -11.67 13.49 23.98
C THR A 465 -11.76 11.97 23.76
N ILE A 466 -10.79 11.22 24.30
CA ILE A 466 -10.81 9.75 24.26
C ILE A 466 -12.04 9.24 25.02
N ALA A 467 -12.34 9.83 26.20
CA ALA A 467 -13.50 9.50 27.00
C ALA A 467 -14.83 9.79 26.25
N GLU A 468 -14.91 10.95 25.57
CA GLU A 468 -16.08 11.31 24.74
C GLU A 468 -16.30 10.29 23.62
N VAL A 469 -15.25 9.93 22.88
CA VAL A 469 -15.33 8.91 21.83
C VAL A 469 -15.76 7.56 22.41
N ALA A 470 -15.17 7.16 23.52
CA ALA A 470 -15.50 5.90 24.20
C ALA A 470 -16.96 5.87 24.64
N SER A 471 -17.48 6.96 25.17
CA SER A 471 -18.89 7.10 25.57
C SER A 471 -19.85 7.02 24.39
N VAL A 472 -19.56 7.78 23.31
CA VAL A 472 -20.42 7.86 22.12
C VAL A 472 -20.53 6.50 21.41
N TYR A 473 -19.43 5.73 21.37
CA TYR A 473 -19.40 4.41 20.71
C TYR A 473 -19.63 3.24 21.67
N ASP A 474 -20.06 3.48 22.92
CA ASP A 474 -20.26 2.43 23.93
C ASP A 474 -19.07 1.48 24.03
N VAL A 475 -17.85 2.03 24.11
CA VAL A 475 -16.63 1.24 24.24
C VAL A 475 -16.59 0.62 25.63
N ASP A 476 -16.35 -0.69 25.70
CA ASP A 476 -16.29 -1.44 26.95
C ASP A 476 -14.84 -1.62 27.45
N TRP A 477 -13.86 -1.66 26.50
CA TRP A 477 -12.48 -2.00 26.79
C TRP A 477 -11.51 -1.08 26.05
N LEU A 478 -10.45 -0.68 26.74
CA LEU A 478 -9.37 0.15 26.23
C LEU A 478 -8.07 -0.66 26.21
N VAL A 479 -7.48 -0.83 25.03
CA VAL A 479 -6.17 -1.45 24.83
C VAL A 479 -5.17 -0.33 24.54
N LEU A 480 -4.16 -0.21 25.37
CA LEU A 480 -3.12 0.82 25.25
C LEU A 480 -1.77 0.18 24.95
N ASP A 481 -1.11 0.66 23.90
CA ASP A 481 0.26 0.33 23.52
C ASP A 481 1.16 1.52 23.83
N ARG A 482 2.28 1.29 24.52
CA ARG A 482 3.22 2.34 24.91
C ARG A 482 3.83 2.99 23.65
N GLY A 483 3.80 4.32 23.60
CA GLY A 483 4.34 5.11 22.51
C GLY A 483 3.45 5.17 21.27
N ALA A 484 2.29 4.53 21.26
CA ALA A 484 1.31 4.65 20.17
C ALA A 484 0.61 6.01 20.22
N VAL A 485 0.19 6.43 21.42
CA VAL A 485 -0.44 7.72 21.70
C VAL A 485 0.21 8.32 22.95
N ASP A 486 0.84 9.49 22.83
CA ASP A 486 1.60 10.11 23.94
C ASP A 486 0.73 10.42 25.16
N THR A 487 -0.51 10.84 24.93
CA THR A 487 -1.45 11.24 26.01
C THR A 487 -1.90 10.08 26.88
N THR A 488 -1.74 8.83 26.45
CA THR A 488 -2.10 7.62 27.20
C THR A 488 -0.95 7.03 28.01
N THR A 489 0.29 7.50 27.82
CA THR A 489 1.45 7.04 28.58
C THR A 489 1.29 7.17 30.11
N PRO A 490 0.74 8.27 30.66
CA PRO A 490 0.49 8.37 32.10
C PRO A 490 -0.45 7.28 32.64
N VAL A 491 -1.44 6.84 31.83
CA VAL A 491 -2.36 5.76 32.21
C VAL A 491 -1.60 4.44 32.40
N LEU A 492 -0.68 4.13 31.47
CA LEU A 492 0.22 2.97 31.57
C LEU A 492 1.20 3.07 32.75
N ASP A 493 1.52 4.28 33.20
CA ASP A 493 2.40 4.52 34.36
C ASP A 493 1.61 4.58 35.68
N GLY A 494 0.29 4.32 35.66
CA GLY A 494 -0.57 4.22 36.83
C GLY A 494 -1.38 5.47 37.17
N ASP A 495 -1.22 6.58 36.41
CA ASP A 495 -2.05 7.80 36.58
C ASP A 495 -3.32 7.66 35.72
N ARG A 496 -4.29 6.95 36.29
CA ARG A 496 -5.54 6.58 35.60
C ARG A 496 -6.68 7.55 35.97
N PRO A 497 -7.43 8.05 34.94
CA PRO A 497 -8.66 8.77 35.21
C PRO A 497 -9.75 7.84 35.79
N GLU A 498 -10.75 8.41 36.47
CA GLU A 498 -11.81 7.64 37.16
C GLU A 498 -12.60 6.69 36.24
N TRP A 499 -12.67 7.01 34.93
CA TRP A 499 -13.35 6.19 33.96
C TRP A 499 -12.53 4.98 33.44
N VAL A 500 -11.27 4.86 33.78
CA VAL A 500 -10.42 3.73 33.47
C VAL A 500 -10.27 2.85 34.71
N GLY A 501 -10.84 1.63 34.65
CA GLY A 501 -10.79 0.67 35.75
C GLY A 501 -9.41 0.02 35.94
N ASP A 502 -9.33 -0.96 36.82
CA ASP A 502 -8.10 -1.73 37.03
C ASP A 502 -7.77 -2.60 35.81
N PRO A 503 -6.50 -2.71 35.40
CA PRO A 503 -6.12 -3.49 34.23
C PRO A 503 -6.41 -4.98 34.45
N ILE A 504 -6.89 -5.65 33.40
CA ILE A 504 -7.04 -7.11 33.36
C ILE A 504 -5.82 -7.79 32.70
N LEU A 505 -5.00 -7.02 32.00
CA LEU A 505 -3.73 -7.45 31.41
C LEU A 505 -2.74 -6.31 31.50
N GLU A 506 -1.51 -6.61 31.93
CA GLU A 506 -0.34 -5.73 31.81
C GLU A 506 0.86 -6.59 31.39
N GLU A 507 1.55 -6.22 30.32
CA GLU A 507 2.76 -6.89 29.86
C GLU A 507 3.90 -5.90 29.65
N GLY A 508 5.12 -6.33 30.00
CA GLY A 508 6.34 -5.52 29.89
C GLY A 508 6.76 -4.85 31.20
N ASP A 509 8.04 -4.46 31.30
CA ASP A 509 8.60 -3.66 32.38
C ASP A 509 9.61 -2.65 31.79
N PRO A 510 9.23 -1.36 31.62
CA PRO A 510 7.90 -0.76 31.93
C PRO A 510 6.75 -1.40 31.11
N VAL A 511 5.50 -1.20 31.55
CA VAL A 511 4.31 -1.74 30.88
C VAL A 511 4.27 -1.29 29.42
N GLU A 512 4.31 -2.24 28.48
CA GLU A 512 4.30 -1.99 27.04
C GLU A 512 2.88 -2.07 26.46
N ILE A 513 2.05 -3.00 26.95
CA ILE A 513 0.65 -3.14 26.57
C ILE A 513 -0.20 -3.40 27.81
N ALA A 514 -1.38 -2.81 27.86
CA ALA A 514 -2.36 -3.06 28.92
C ALA A 514 -3.80 -3.03 28.38
N VAL A 515 -4.69 -3.76 29.07
CA VAL A 515 -6.13 -3.83 28.78
C VAL A 515 -6.90 -3.37 30.01
N TYR A 516 -7.72 -2.34 29.83
CA TYR A 516 -8.51 -1.72 30.89
C TYR A 516 -10.01 -1.82 30.59
N PRO A 517 -10.88 -2.11 31.58
CA PRO A 517 -12.31 -1.89 31.43
C PRO A 517 -12.63 -0.39 31.51
N ILE A 518 -13.61 0.04 30.74
CA ILE A 518 -14.15 1.40 30.84
C ILE A 518 -15.34 1.40 31.78
N THR A 519 -15.27 2.21 32.83
CA THR A 519 -16.36 2.38 33.79
C THR A 519 -17.36 3.43 33.29
N ARG A 520 -18.64 3.07 33.19
CA ARG A 520 -19.70 3.89 32.54
C ARG A 520 -20.25 5.03 33.40
N GLU A 521 -19.59 5.46 34.46
CA GLU A 521 -20.02 6.64 35.25
C GLU A 521 -19.69 8.01 34.57
N LEU A 522 -19.61 8.02 33.24
CA LEU A 522 -19.03 9.11 32.46
C LEU A 522 -19.96 10.19 31.94
N ALA A 523 -21.25 10.18 32.22
CA ALA A 523 -22.12 11.26 31.72
C ALA A 523 -23.41 11.38 32.51
N GLU A 524 -23.40 12.16 33.57
CA GLU A 524 -24.52 13.01 33.94
C GLU A 524 -24.15 14.49 33.80
#